data_f7cf73f5b0a1e6678968a2e179335378
#
_entry.id   f7cf73f5b0a1e6678968a2e179335378
#
_cell.length_a   1.000
_cell.length_b   1.000
_cell.length_c   1.000
_cell.angle_alpha   90.00
_cell.angle_beta   90.00
_cell.angle_gamma   90.00
#
_symmetry.space_group_name_H-M   'P 1'
#
loop_
_entity.id
_entity.type
_entity.pdbx_description
1 polymer ?
#
loop_
_entity_poly.entity_id
_entity_poly.type
_entity_poly.pdbx_seq_one_letter_code
_entity_poly.pdbx_strand_id
1 'polypeptide(L)'
;RADQVLDRLVASGNLTEEEVAGARTHPAEVLARGKDEGREYFVDWIAQQVEEKLPDTTGRIVVYTTLDLRRQRAGEEAVEHALAGMGKERNVSQGSLIALAPDGAVLAMVGGRSYVESQFNRATQAKRQPGSAFKPIVYLAALEAGYTPESPVTDEPVSMGGWSPRNASSRDWGTVNLTTALANSINTISVQVGNRIGIDRIVSTAERLGIEGPLPRNLSIVLGSSEVTLIELASAYTPFGNEGRRTEPYGITSIEAENGDTLYRHVPASEQVIKRE
;
A
#
# COMPACT_ATOMS: atom_id res chain seq x y z
N ARG A 1 0.76 24.42 20.37
CA ARG A 1 1.42 23.11 20.61
C ARG A 1 2.81 23.28 21.20
N ALA A 2 3.65 24.22 20.68
CA ALA A 2 5.00 24.48 21.20
C ALA A 2 4.94 24.92 22.70
N ASP A 3 4.05 25.84 23.05
CA ASP A 3 3.89 26.32 24.45
C ASP A 3 3.54 25.17 25.40
N GLN A 4 2.66 24.26 25.01
CA GLN A 4 2.32 23.06 25.82
C GLN A 4 3.51 22.13 26.04
N VAL A 5 4.44 22.05 25.10
CA VAL A 5 5.67 21.27 25.26
C VAL A 5 6.60 21.96 26.23
N LEU A 6 6.78 23.28 26.08
CA LEU A 6 7.59 24.10 26.99
C LEU A 6 7.05 24.01 28.43
N ASP A 7 5.73 24.16 28.62
CA ASP A 7 5.08 24.01 29.93
C ASP A 7 5.36 22.64 30.57
N ARG A 8 5.32 21.56 29.78
CA ARG A 8 5.62 20.21 30.27
C ARG A 8 7.09 20.04 30.64
N LEU A 9 8.01 20.63 29.86
CA LEU A 9 9.44 20.59 30.16
C LEU A 9 9.77 21.31 31.46
N VAL A 10 9.12 22.46 31.74
CA VAL A 10 9.23 23.15 33.02
C VAL A 10 8.61 22.31 34.15
N ALA A 11 7.39 21.80 33.96
CA ALA A 11 6.70 21.00 34.96
C ALA A 11 7.45 19.70 35.32
N SER A 12 8.21 19.14 34.39
CA SER A 12 9.05 17.95 34.61
C SER A 12 10.44 18.25 35.18
N GLY A 13 10.77 19.54 35.38
CA GLY A 13 12.07 19.97 35.89
C GLY A 13 13.22 19.84 34.90
N ASN A 14 12.94 19.59 33.62
CA ASN A 14 13.96 19.48 32.56
C ASN A 14 14.46 20.85 32.09
N LEU A 15 13.62 21.89 32.19
CA LEU A 15 13.96 23.29 31.91
C LEU A 15 13.39 24.19 32.98
N THR A 16 14.02 25.35 33.18
CA THR A 16 13.54 26.43 34.05
C THR A 16 12.62 27.40 33.30
N GLU A 17 11.78 28.17 34.00
CA GLU A 17 10.97 29.24 33.38
C GLU A 17 11.82 30.29 32.66
N GLU A 18 13.03 30.55 33.15
CA GLU A 18 13.96 31.50 32.55
C GLU A 18 14.51 30.99 31.21
N GLU A 19 14.82 29.68 31.11
CA GLU A 19 15.30 29.05 29.87
C GLU A 19 14.22 29.01 28.80
N VAL A 20 12.96 28.80 29.14
CA VAL A 20 11.84 28.79 28.17
C VAL A 20 11.32 30.18 27.80
N ALA A 21 11.57 31.23 28.63
CA ALA A 21 11.13 32.58 28.35
C ALA A 21 11.70 33.11 27.01
N GLY A 22 12.95 32.81 26.72
CA GLY A 22 13.58 33.12 25.44
C GLY A 22 12.92 32.43 24.24
N ALA A 23 12.58 31.15 24.39
CA ALA A 23 11.91 30.39 23.35
C ALA A 23 10.46 30.82 23.09
N ARG A 24 9.77 31.35 24.11
CA ARG A 24 8.42 31.92 23.98
C ARG A 24 8.42 33.27 23.28
N THR A 25 9.43 34.12 23.56
CA THR A 25 9.57 35.45 22.93
C THR A 25 10.16 35.39 21.54
N HIS A 26 10.97 34.36 21.25
CA HIS A 26 11.59 34.12 19.95
C HIS A 26 11.28 32.66 19.54
N PRO A 27 10.01 32.35 19.18
CA PRO A 27 9.67 31.02 18.75
C PRO A 27 10.50 30.68 17.51
N ALA A 28 10.96 29.43 17.43
CA ALA A 28 11.68 28.96 16.27
C ALA A 28 10.81 29.20 15.01
N GLU A 29 11.33 30.00 14.10
CA GLU A 29 10.73 30.08 12.78
C GLU A 29 10.82 28.69 12.14
N VAL A 30 9.68 28.11 11.86
CA VAL A 30 9.61 26.98 10.93
C VAL A 30 9.97 27.57 9.56
N LEU A 31 11.25 27.51 9.22
CA LEU A 31 11.66 27.77 7.85
C LEU A 31 10.81 26.84 7.00
N ALA A 32 9.88 27.41 6.24
CA ALA A 32 9.17 26.66 5.22
C ALA A 32 10.26 25.99 4.38
N ARG A 33 10.46 24.68 4.57
CA ARG A 33 11.27 23.90 3.63
C ARG A 33 10.73 24.26 2.28
N GLY A 34 11.63 24.62 1.37
CA GLY A 34 11.26 24.98 0.00
C GLY A 34 10.26 23.96 -0.53
N LYS A 35 9.44 24.39 -1.51
CA LYS A 35 8.32 23.61 -2.09
C LYS A 35 8.42 22.13 -1.78
N ASP A 36 7.37 21.60 -1.12
CA ASP A 36 7.18 20.17 -0.89
C ASP A 36 7.68 19.44 -2.15
N GLU A 37 8.86 18.79 -2.05
CA GLU A 37 9.48 18.14 -3.21
C GLU A 37 8.82 16.79 -3.47
N GLY A 38 7.80 16.42 -2.65
CA GLY A 38 6.94 15.25 -2.80
C GLY A 38 7.57 13.92 -2.43
N ARG A 39 8.88 13.89 -2.20
CA ARG A 39 9.65 12.66 -1.88
C ARG A 39 9.77 12.38 -0.38
N GLU A 40 9.26 13.25 0.47
CA GLU A 40 9.41 13.16 1.92
C GLU A 40 8.82 11.86 2.49
N TYR A 41 7.68 11.41 1.97
CA TYR A 41 7.10 10.13 2.37
C TYR A 41 8.02 8.94 2.08
N PHE A 42 8.70 8.95 0.93
CA PHE A 42 9.68 7.93 0.59
C PHE A 42 10.91 8.04 1.48
N VAL A 43 11.41 9.26 1.73
CA VAL A 43 12.58 9.50 2.59
C VAL A 43 12.32 9.02 4.02
N ASP A 44 11.16 9.32 4.60
CA ASP A 44 10.78 8.83 5.94
C ASP A 44 10.70 7.29 5.99
N TRP A 45 10.13 6.68 4.94
CA TRP A 45 10.07 5.24 4.84
C TRP A 45 11.48 4.60 4.74
N ILE A 46 12.40 5.25 4.00
CA ILE A 46 13.81 4.83 3.93
C ILE A 46 14.50 5.00 5.28
N ALA A 47 14.27 6.12 5.99
CA ALA A 47 14.88 6.35 7.30
C ALA A 47 14.50 5.26 8.31
N GLN A 48 13.22 4.83 8.34
CA GLN A 48 12.77 3.71 9.16
C GLN A 48 13.49 2.40 8.80
N GLN A 49 13.64 2.09 7.50
CA GLN A 49 14.36 0.90 7.08
C GLN A 49 15.86 0.93 7.42
N VAL A 50 16.48 2.12 7.37
CA VAL A 50 17.89 2.29 7.81
C VAL A 50 18.02 1.98 9.28
N GLU A 51 17.13 2.53 10.12
CA GLU A 51 17.13 2.28 11.57
C GLU A 51 16.96 0.79 11.90
N GLU A 52 16.05 0.10 11.18
CA GLU A 52 15.82 -1.35 11.35
C GLU A 52 17.04 -2.20 10.95
N LYS A 53 17.72 -1.82 9.85
CA LYS A 53 18.86 -2.59 9.30
C LYS A 53 20.18 -2.31 10.02
N LEU A 54 20.36 -1.11 10.52
CA LEU A 54 21.60 -0.59 11.08
C LEU A 54 21.33 0.21 12.38
N PRO A 55 20.73 -0.40 13.43
CA PRO A 55 20.27 0.32 14.63
C PRO A 55 21.40 1.00 15.40
N ASP A 56 22.63 0.47 15.34
CA ASP A 56 23.78 0.98 16.08
C ASP A 56 24.70 1.87 15.23
N THR A 57 24.27 2.25 14.02
CA THR A 57 25.10 3.05 13.14
C THR A 57 25.21 4.48 13.62
N THR A 58 26.44 4.92 13.87
CA THR A 58 26.78 6.31 14.21
C THR A 58 27.62 6.94 13.10
N GLY A 59 27.46 8.25 12.89
CA GLY A 59 28.18 8.98 11.87
C GLY A 59 27.37 9.19 10.57
N ARG A 60 28.05 9.66 9.53
CA ARG A 60 27.44 9.93 8.23
C ARG A 60 27.38 8.66 7.39
N ILE A 61 26.25 8.47 6.74
CA ILE A 61 26.02 7.39 5.78
C ILE A 61 25.48 7.95 4.47
N VAL A 62 25.73 7.24 3.38
CA VAL A 62 25.15 7.49 2.06
C VAL A 62 24.21 6.33 1.75
N VAL A 63 22.92 6.64 1.50
CA VAL A 63 21.91 5.64 1.18
C VAL A 63 21.56 5.75 -0.30
N TYR A 64 21.84 4.71 -1.05
CA TYR A 64 21.41 4.58 -2.44
C TYR A 64 20.05 3.93 -2.49
N THR A 65 19.14 4.54 -3.24
CA THR A 65 17.71 4.14 -3.23
C THR A 65 17.20 3.79 -4.62
N THR A 66 16.00 3.21 -4.66
CA THR A 66 15.31 2.81 -5.89
C THR A 66 14.47 3.93 -6.51
N LEU A 67 14.35 5.10 -5.83
CA LEU A 67 13.46 6.17 -6.25
C LEU A 67 13.79 6.71 -7.65
N ASP A 68 12.81 6.69 -8.54
CA ASP A 68 12.89 7.34 -9.86
C ASP A 68 12.18 8.70 -9.78
N LEU A 69 12.94 9.79 -9.82
CA LEU A 69 12.38 11.14 -9.66
C LEU A 69 11.37 11.52 -10.74
N ARG A 70 11.45 10.94 -11.94
CA ARG A 70 10.45 11.21 -13.00
C ARG A 70 9.14 10.52 -12.70
N ARG A 71 9.20 9.26 -12.25
CA ARG A 71 8.02 8.51 -11.82
C ARG A 71 7.39 9.10 -10.57
N GLN A 72 8.23 9.56 -9.62
CA GLN A 72 7.77 10.24 -8.42
C GLN A 72 6.94 11.48 -8.77
N ARG A 73 7.47 12.39 -9.59
CA ARG A 73 6.76 13.60 -10.03
C ARG A 73 5.47 13.27 -10.78
N ALA A 74 5.51 12.30 -11.69
CA ALA A 74 4.30 11.86 -12.39
C ALA A 74 3.23 11.31 -11.43
N GLY A 75 3.64 10.60 -10.38
CA GLY A 75 2.74 10.11 -9.33
C GLY A 75 2.11 11.24 -8.53
N GLU A 76 2.87 12.24 -8.14
CA GLU A 76 2.39 13.44 -7.42
C GLU A 76 1.39 14.22 -8.26
N GLU A 77 1.72 14.49 -9.52
CA GLU A 77 0.84 15.16 -10.47
C GLU A 77 -0.46 14.38 -10.68
N ALA A 78 -0.40 13.05 -10.78
CA ALA A 78 -1.57 12.20 -10.93
C ALA A 78 -2.48 12.25 -9.70
N VAL A 79 -1.93 12.19 -8.49
CA VAL A 79 -2.69 12.29 -7.23
C VAL A 79 -3.33 13.66 -7.10
N GLU A 80 -2.57 14.75 -7.34
CA GLU A 80 -3.11 16.10 -7.27
C GLU A 80 -4.21 16.33 -8.31
N HIS A 81 -4.00 15.90 -9.56
CA HIS A 81 -5.01 16.01 -10.61
C HIS A 81 -6.31 15.28 -10.24
N ALA A 82 -6.22 14.06 -9.73
CA ALA A 82 -7.37 13.27 -9.30
C ALA A 82 -8.14 13.95 -8.14
N LEU A 83 -7.41 14.50 -7.17
CA LEU A 83 -7.99 15.18 -6.01
C LEU A 83 -8.62 16.54 -6.38
N ALA A 84 -7.97 17.31 -7.24
CA ALA A 84 -8.49 18.61 -7.72
C ALA A 84 -9.75 18.46 -8.58
N GLY A 85 -9.86 17.38 -9.34
CA GLY A 85 -11.01 17.03 -10.17
C GLY A 85 -12.09 16.25 -9.40
N MET A 86 -12.22 14.96 -9.70
CA MET A 86 -13.23 14.07 -9.12
C MET A 86 -13.18 13.99 -7.58
N GLY A 87 -12.00 14.20 -6.97
CA GLY A 87 -11.86 14.21 -5.53
C GLY A 87 -12.69 15.29 -4.87
N LYS A 88 -12.67 16.51 -5.41
CA LYS A 88 -13.46 17.63 -4.91
C LYS A 88 -14.96 17.36 -5.06
N GLU A 89 -15.40 16.83 -6.19
CA GLU A 89 -16.81 16.50 -6.43
C GLU A 89 -17.33 15.42 -5.48
N ARG A 90 -16.48 14.49 -5.07
CA ARG A 90 -16.83 13.34 -4.21
C ARG A 90 -16.44 13.53 -2.76
N ASN A 91 -16.02 14.75 -2.36
CA ASN A 91 -15.53 15.06 -1.01
C ASN A 91 -14.35 14.16 -0.57
N VAL A 92 -13.42 13.87 -1.49
CA VAL A 92 -12.17 13.14 -1.23
C VAL A 92 -11.02 14.14 -1.15
N SER A 93 -10.36 14.22 0.00
CA SER A 93 -9.29 15.19 0.27
C SER A 93 -7.88 14.61 0.18
N GLN A 94 -7.74 13.27 0.21
CA GLN A 94 -6.45 12.59 0.24
C GLN A 94 -6.43 11.42 -0.75
N GLY A 95 -5.25 11.17 -1.30
CA GLY A 95 -4.96 10.03 -2.16
C GLY A 95 -3.54 9.56 -1.96
N SER A 96 -3.22 8.35 -2.36
CA SER A 96 -1.86 7.82 -2.35
C SER A 96 -1.59 7.00 -3.61
N LEU A 97 -0.30 6.92 -3.97
CA LEU A 97 0.16 6.14 -5.10
C LEU A 97 1.47 5.45 -4.74
N ILE A 98 1.64 4.22 -5.21
CA ILE A 98 2.91 3.52 -5.18
C ILE A 98 3.18 2.92 -6.57
N ALA A 99 4.43 2.97 -7.01
CA ALA A 99 4.87 2.29 -8.21
C ALA A 99 5.99 1.31 -7.87
N LEU A 100 5.76 0.03 -8.15
CA LEU A 100 6.71 -1.05 -7.97
C LEU A 100 7.25 -1.52 -9.32
N ALA A 101 8.53 -1.83 -9.37
CA ALA A 101 9.09 -2.67 -10.42
C ALA A 101 8.77 -4.16 -10.15
N PRO A 102 8.82 -5.02 -11.16
CA PRO A 102 8.57 -6.46 -10.99
C PRO A 102 9.47 -7.13 -9.95
N ASP A 103 10.68 -6.63 -9.75
CA ASP A 103 11.65 -7.10 -8.75
C ASP A 103 11.40 -6.58 -7.33
N GLY A 104 10.33 -5.81 -7.11
CA GLY A 104 9.96 -5.24 -5.83
C GLY A 104 10.54 -3.84 -5.54
N ALA A 105 11.36 -3.27 -6.43
CA ALA A 105 11.90 -1.93 -6.24
C ALA A 105 10.78 -0.88 -6.21
N VAL A 106 10.71 -0.07 -5.15
CA VAL A 106 9.76 1.04 -5.03
C VAL A 106 10.31 2.22 -5.82
N LEU A 107 9.71 2.49 -6.97
CA LEU A 107 10.14 3.53 -7.91
C LEU A 107 9.49 4.89 -7.65
N ALA A 108 8.31 4.89 -7.03
CA ALA A 108 7.62 6.11 -6.59
C ALA A 108 6.71 5.79 -5.39
N MET A 109 6.58 6.74 -4.47
CA MET A 109 5.73 6.65 -3.29
C MET A 109 5.13 8.02 -2.96
N VAL A 110 3.83 8.15 -3.13
CA VAL A 110 3.07 9.35 -2.76
C VAL A 110 2.14 8.98 -1.61
N GLY A 111 2.46 9.40 -0.42
CA GLY A 111 1.73 9.03 0.80
C GLY A 111 0.51 9.93 1.12
N GLY A 112 0.33 11.03 0.40
CA GLY A 112 -0.73 11.99 0.59
C GLY A 112 -0.62 13.17 -0.37
N ARG A 113 -1.58 14.10 -0.28
CA ARG A 113 -1.59 15.32 -1.10
C ARG A 113 -0.46 16.29 -0.78
N SER A 114 -0.19 16.47 0.52
CA SER A 114 0.85 17.37 1.02
C SER A 114 1.47 16.77 2.29
N TYR A 115 2.78 16.60 2.28
CA TYR A 115 3.54 16.13 3.45
C TYR A 115 3.55 17.16 4.58
N VAL A 116 3.56 18.46 4.25
CA VAL A 116 3.51 19.55 5.24
C VAL A 116 2.21 19.51 6.03
N GLU A 117 1.08 19.22 5.36
CA GLU A 117 -0.23 19.15 6.02
C GLU A 117 -0.43 17.83 6.77
N SER A 118 0.12 16.73 6.27
CA SER A 118 -0.05 15.41 6.85
C SER A 118 1.14 14.50 6.52
N GLN A 119 1.96 14.19 7.52
CA GLN A 119 3.09 13.27 7.42
C GLN A 119 2.68 11.78 7.43
N PHE A 120 1.40 11.50 7.62
CA PHE A 120 0.87 10.14 7.60
C PHE A 120 1.00 9.52 6.21
N ASN A 121 1.90 8.56 6.06
CA ASN A 121 2.16 7.86 4.81
C ASN A 121 1.07 6.85 4.50
N ARG A 122 0.11 7.22 3.67
CA ARG A 122 -1.04 6.36 3.32
C ARG A 122 -0.65 5.16 2.46
N ALA A 123 0.50 5.20 1.82
CA ALA A 123 0.97 4.06 1.02
C ALA A 123 1.41 2.89 1.90
N THR A 124 1.96 3.16 3.10
CA THR A 124 2.53 2.16 4.00
C THR A 124 1.76 1.97 5.30
N GLN A 125 1.01 2.98 5.76
CA GLN A 125 0.39 2.99 7.08
C GLN A 125 -1.14 2.92 7.04
N ALA A 126 -1.79 3.42 5.98
CA ALA A 126 -3.25 3.40 5.89
C ALA A 126 -3.76 2.03 5.52
N LYS A 127 -4.48 1.40 6.42
CA LYS A 127 -5.26 0.18 6.12
C LYS A 127 -6.61 0.57 5.52
N ARG A 128 -6.92 0.03 4.35
CA ARG A 128 -8.15 0.29 3.61
C ARG A 128 -8.64 -0.98 2.94
N GLN A 129 -9.95 -1.09 2.81
CA GLN A 129 -10.58 -2.17 2.06
C GLN A 129 -10.21 -2.05 0.58
N PRO A 130 -9.54 -3.05 -0.03
CA PRO A 130 -9.17 -3.03 -1.42
C PRO A 130 -10.38 -3.12 -2.37
N GLY A 131 -11.52 -3.57 -1.87
CA GLY A 131 -12.70 -3.77 -2.69
C GLY A 131 -12.42 -4.72 -3.84
N SER A 132 -12.90 -4.39 -5.02
CA SER A 132 -12.72 -5.24 -6.22
C SER A 132 -11.27 -5.44 -6.66
N ALA A 133 -10.32 -4.67 -6.13
CA ALA A 133 -8.90 -4.95 -6.37
C ALA A 133 -8.42 -6.25 -5.68
N PHE A 134 -9.21 -6.83 -4.80
CA PHE A 134 -8.93 -8.15 -4.24
C PHE A 134 -9.33 -9.32 -5.15
N LYS A 135 -10.23 -9.10 -6.12
CA LYS A 135 -10.77 -10.16 -6.99
C LYS A 135 -9.72 -10.95 -7.78
N PRO A 136 -8.63 -10.37 -8.33
CA PRO A 136 -7.60 -11.17 -8.99
C PRO A 136 -7.04 -12.29 -8.12
N ILE A 137 -6.93 -12.08 -6.80
CA ILE A 137 -6.49 -13.10 -5.84
C ILE A 137 -7.53 -14.24 -5.74
N VAL A 138 -8.81 -13.90 -5.70
CA VAL A 138 -9.91 -14.88 -5.70
C VAL A 138 -9.93 -15.68 -6.98
N TYR A 139 -9.73 -15.04 -8.13
CA TYR A 139 -9.72 -15.72 -9.43
C TYR A 139 -8.47 -16.56 -9.63
N LEU A 140 -7.30 -16.15 -9.11
CA LEU A 140 -6.12 -17.01 -9.04
C LEU A 140 -6.43 -18.29 -8.25
N ALA A 141 -7.01 -18.16 -7.07
CA ALA A 141 -7.42 -19.31 -6.25
C ALA A 141 -8.43 -20.23 -6.98
N ALA A 142 -9.30 -19.64 -7.82
CA ALA A 142 -10.23 -20.39 -8.63
C ALA A 142 -9.53 -21.18 -9.76
N LEU A 143 -8.60 -20.54 -10.47
CA LEU A 143 -7.80 -21.21 -11.50
C LEU A 143 -7.01 -22.37 -10.90
N GLU A 144 -6.37 -22.19 -9.76
CA GLU A 144 -5.65 -23.25 -9.03
C GLU A 144 -6.58 -24.36 -8.50
N ALA A 145 -7.89 -24.06 -8.37
CA ALA A 145 -8.92 -25.04 -8.02
C ALA A 145 -9.50 -25.81 -9.24
N GLY A 146 -8.96 -25.56 -10.44
CA GLY A 146 -9.35 -26.24 -11.68
C GLY A 146 -10.36 -25.49 -12.56
N TYR A 147 -10.71 -24.26 -12.22
CA TYR A 147 -11.41 -23.40 -13.18
C TYR A 147 -10.47 -22.97 -14.30
N THR A 148 -11.05 -22.63 -15.45
CA THR A 148 -10.31 -22.03 -16.57
C THR A 148 -10.86 -20.65 -16.87
N PRO A 149 -10.16 -19.78 -17.60
CA PRO A 149 -10.68 -18.49 -18.04
C PRO A 149 -12.03 -18.59 -18.79
N GLU A 150 -12.29 -19.71 -19.46
CA GLU A 150 -13.49 -20.02 -20.22
C GLU A 150 -14.60 -20.68 -19.40
N SER A 151 -14.35 -21.06 -18.15
CA SER A 151 -15.34 -21.72 -17.29
C SER A 151 -16.62 -20.87 -17.19
N PRO A 152 -17.79 -21.42 -17.54
CA PRO A 152 -19.05 -20.68 -17.49
C PRO A 152 -19.56 -20.53 -16.05
N VAL A 153 -20.05 -19.34 -15.73
CA VAL A 153 -20.75 -19.04 -14.48
C VAL A 153 -21.95 -18.12 -14.79
N THR A 154 -23.07 -18.40 -14.16
CA THR A 154 -24.29 -17.61 -14.37
C THR A 154 -24.43 -16.51 -13.31
N ASP A 155 -24.77 -15.30 -13.74
CA ASP A 155 -25.06 -14.16 -12.87
C ASP A 155 -26.43 -14.34 -12.22
N GLU A 156 -26.45 -14.96 -11.05
CA GLU A 156 -27.65 -15.22 -10.28
C GLU A 156 -27.59 -14.46 -8.93
N PRO A 157 -28.72 -14.05 -8.39
CA PRO A 157 -28.79 -13.48 -7.06
C PRO A 157 -28.18 -14.42 -6.01
N VAL A 158 -27.32 -13.88 -5.16
CA VAL A 158 -26.67 -14.62 -4.07
C VAL A 158 -27.28 -14.18 -2.74
N SER A 159 -27.66 -15.16 -1.91
CA SER A 159 -28.09 -14.92 -0.53
C SER A 159 -27.49 -15.99 0.39
N MET A 160 -26.67 -15.58 1.34
CA MET A 160 -25.94 -16.47 2.24
C MET A 160 -25.94 -15.90 3.66
N GLY A 161 -26.60 -16.57 4.59
CA GLY A 161 -26.65 -16.14 5.98
C GLY A 161 -27.19 -14.73 6.20
N GLY A 162 -28.14 -14.27 5.37
CA GLY A 162 -28.70 -12.91 5.42
C GLY A 162 -27.90 -11.87 4.66
N TRP A 163 -26.73 -12.22 4.12
CA TRP A 163 -25.94 -11.33 3.27
C TRP A 163 -26.27 -11.56 1.79
N SER A 164 -26.64 -10.49 1.09
CA SER A 164 -27.05 -10.54 -0.32
C SER A 164 -26.32 -9.45 -1.13
N PRO A 165 -25.08 -9.72 -1.56
CA PRO A 165 -24.32 -8.79 -2.36
C PRO A 165 -24.97 -8.58 -3.73
N ARG A 166 -24.85 -7.34 -4.24
CA ARG A 166 -25.39 -6.96 -5.56
C ARG A 166 -24.26 -6.50 -6.47
N ASN A 167 -24.50 -6.62 -7.77
CA ASN A 167 -23.63 -6.01 -8.77
C ASN A 167 -23.73 -4.47 -8.71
N ALA A 168 -22.64 -3.78 -9.10
CA ALA A 168 -22.63 -2.32 -9.18
C ALA A 168 -23.55 -1.79 -10.30
N SER A 169 -23.78 -2.59 -11.34
CA SER A 169 -24.72 -2.29 -12.42
C SER A 169 -25.97 -3.14 -12.29
N SER A 170 -27.08 -2.63 -12.79
CA SER A 170 -28.36 -3.37 -12.89
C SER A 170 -28.44 -4.28 -14.12
N ARG A 171 -27.31 -4.43 -14.87
CA ARG A 171 -27.26 -5.32 -16.03
C ARG A 171 -27.40 -6.76 -15.60
N ASP A 172 -28.26 -7.49 -16.24
CA ASP A 172 -28.30 -8.96 -16.22
C ASP A 172 -27.22 -9.48 -17.19
N TRP A 173 -26.26 -10.22 -16.65
CA TRP A 173 -25.15 -10.75 -17.41
C TRP A 173 -25.43 -12.15 -17.99
N GLY A 174 -26.46 -12.82 -17.47
CA GLY A 174 -26.73 -14.22 -17.83
C GLY A 174 -25.54 -15.13 -17.54
N THR A 175 -25.29 -16.10 -18.39
CA THR A 175 -24.11 -16.98 -18.32
C THR A 175 -22.94 -16.37 -19.07
N VAL A 176 -21.84 -16.13 -18.36
CA VAL A 176 -20.57 -15.60 -18.89
C VAL A 176 -19.40 -16.48 -18.47
N ASN A 177 -18.25 -16.32 -19.10
CA ASN A 177 -17.01 -16.97 -18.66
C ASN A 177 -16.30 -16.17 -17.56
N LEU A 178 -15.32 -16.79 -16.87
CA LEU A 178 -14.57 -16.15 -15.80
C LEU A 178 -13.81 -14.89 -16.26
N THR A 179 -13.28 -14.90 -17.49
CA THR A 179 -12.63 -13.72 -18.07
C THR A 179 -13.57 -12.50 -18.09
N THR A 180 -14.78 -12.69 -18.61
CA THR A 180 -15.80 -11.66 -18.66
C THR A 180 -16.24 -11.22 -17.26
N ALA A 181 -16.38 -12.18 -16.34
CA ALA A 181 -16.79 -11.91 -14.97
C ALA A 181 -15.77 -11.04 -14.22
N LEU A 182 -14.47 -11.34 -14.35
CA LEU A 182 -13.40 -10.54 -13.75
C LEU A 182 -13.29 -9.17 -14.42
N ALA A 183 -13.26 -9.10 -15.75
CA ALA A 183 -13.12 -7.87 -16.51
C ALA A 183 -14.24 -6.85 -16.21
N ASN A 184 -15.45 -7.32 -15.93
CA ASN A 184 -16.59 -6.50 -15.57
C ASN A 184 -16.82 -6.41 -14.05
N SER A 185 -15.94 -7.01 -13.26
CA SER A 185 -16.00 -6.98 -11.79
C SER A 185 -17.34 -7.42 -11.22
N ILE A 186 -17.95 -8.51 -11.77
CA ILE A 186 -19.28 -8.99 -11.38
C ILE A 186 -19.22 -9.58 -9.96
N ASN A 187 -19.92 -8.93 -9.01
CA ASN A 187 -19.86 -9.31 -7.59
C ASN A 187 -20.49 -10.66 -7.31
N THR A 188 -21.68 -10.89 -7.81
CA THR A 188 -22.46 -12.13 -7.63
C THR A 188 -21.68 -13.35 -8.10
N ILE A 189 -21.07 -13.29 -9.28
CA ILE A 189 -20.22 -14.36 -9.82
C ILE A 189 -18.98 -14.55 -8.94
N SER A 190 -18.29 -13.46 -8.55
CA SER A 190 -17.11 -13.57 -7.70
C SER A 190 -17.43 -14.27 -6.38
N VAL A 191 -18.57 -13.94 -5.76
CA VAL A 191 -19.02 -14.57 -4.50
C VAL A 191 -19.41 -16.03 -4.70
N GLN A 192 -20.10 -16.38 -5.80
CA GLN A 192 -20.42 -17.77 -6.11
C GLN A 192 -19.14 -18.62 -6.30
N VAL A 193 -18.17 -18.10 -7.06
CA VAL A 193 -16.88 -18.78 -7.27
C VAL A 193 -16.15 -18.92 -5.94
N GLY A 194 -16.02 -17.84 -5.16
CA GLY A 194 -15.36 -17.87 -3.85
C GLY A 194 -15.99 -18.86 -2.88
N ASN A 195 -17.34 -18.95 -2.86
CA ASN A 195 -18.04 -19.92 -2.04
C ASN A 195 -17.77 -21.38 -2.48
N ARG A 196 -17.72 -21.63 -3.78
CA ARG A 196 -17.46 -22.98 -4.33
C ARG A 196 -16.05 -23.48 -4.06
N ILE A 197 -15.04 -22.60 -4.18
CA ILE A 197 -13.64 -22.98 -3.95
C ILE A 197 -13.26 -22.99 -2.47
N GLY A 198 -14.05 -22.33 -1.63
CA GLY A 198 -13.83 -22.22 -0.18
C GLY A 198 -12.94 -21.06 0.24
N ILE A 199 -13.28 -20.45 1.38
CA ILE A 199 -12.62 -19.24 1.92
C ILE A 199 -11.17 -19.53 2.30
N ASP A 200 -10.88 -20.70 2.86
CA ASP A 200 -9.53 -21.07 3.29
C ASP A 200 -8.52 -21.05 2.13
N ARG A 201 -8.96 -21.45 0.95
CA ARG A 201 -8.13 -21.39 -0.25
C ARG A 201 -7.83 -19.94 -0.67
N ILE A 202 -8.83 -19.08 -0.59
CA ILE A 202 -8.68 -17.64 -0.91
C ILE A 202 -7.72 -16.98 0.07
N VAL A 203 -7.89 -17.23 1.38
CA VAL A 203 -7.02 -16.70 2.43
C VAL A 203 -5.58 -17.20 2.23
N SER A 204 -5.39 -18.50 2.04
CA SER A 204 -4.07 -19.10 1.79
C SER A 204 -3.39 -18.52 0.54
N THR A 205 -4.17 -18.23 -0.52
CA THR A 205 -3.64 -17.58 -1.72
C THR A 205 -3.24 -16.14 -1.44
N ALA A 206 -4.03 -15.38 -0.68
CA ALA A 206 -3.69 -14.01 -0.31
C ALA A 206 -2.43 -13.93 0.57
N GLU A 207 -2.33 -14.81 1.58
CA GLU A 207 -1.14 -14.93 2.46
C GLU A 207 0.11 -15.28 1.65
N ARG A 208 0.02 -16.24 0.75
CA ARG A 208 1.11 -16.64 -0.14
C ARG A 208 1.56 -15.51 -1.07
N LEU A 209 0.65 -14.64 -1.51
CA LEU A 209 0.96 -13.44 -2.28
C LEU A 209 1.53 -12.29 -1.43
N GLY A 210 1.58 -12.43 -0.10
CA GLY A 210 2.18 -11.47 0.83
C GLY A 210 1.22 -10.48 1.43
N ILE A 211 -0.08 -10.76 1.44
CA ILE A 211 -1.02 -9.99 2.25
C ILE A 211 -0.91 -10.48 3.70
N GLU A 212 -0.44 -9.61 4.57
CA GLU A 212 -0.23 -9.86 5.97
C GLU A 212 -1.41 -9.34 6.81
N GLY A 213 -1.67 -10.03 7.92
CA GLY A 213 -2.68 -9.60 8.88
C GLY A 213 -3.88 -10.53 8.96
N PRO A 214 -4.79 -10.27 9.91
CA PRO A 214 -5.93 -11.16 10.13
C PRO A 214 -6.93 -11.03 8.99
N LEU A 215 -6.91 -11.98 8.06
CA LEU A 215 -7.91 -12.09 7.01
C LEU A 215 -9.15 -12.81 7.57
N PRO A 216 -10.33 -12.15 7.63
CA PRO A 216 -11.53 -12.75 8.17
C PRO A 216 -11.99 -13.91 7.28
N ARG A 217 -12.30 -15.06 7.91
CA ARG A 217 -12.76 -16.28 7.22
C ARG A 217 -14.25 -16.24 6.95
N ASN A 218 -14.69 -15.23 6.20
CA ASN A 218 -16.07 -15.11 5.74
C ASN A 218 -16.12 -14.65 4.28
N LEU A 219 -17.28 -14.86 3.62
CA LEU A 219 -17.42 -14.62 2.19
C LEU A 219 -17.26 -13.16 1.74
N SER A 220 -17.34 -12.21 2.66
CA SER A 220 -17.15 -10.80 2.27
C SER A 220 -15.73 -10.50 1.82
N ILE A 221 -14.74 -11.34 2.22
CA ILE A 221 -13.34 -11.22 1.76
C ILE A 221 -13.24 -11.26 0.23
N VAL A 222 -14.11 -12.01 -0.44
CA VAL A 222 -14.16 -12.11 -1.91
C VAL A 222 -14.34 -10.75 -2.58
N LEU A 223 -15.03 -9.84 -1.90
CA LEU A 223 -15.26 -8.47 -2.36
C LEU A 223 -14.28 -7.46 -1.75
N GLY A 224 -13.20 -7.95 -1.11
CA GLY A 224 -12.14 -7.13 -0.55
C GLY A 224 -12.58 -6.33 0.67
N SER A 225 -13.31 -6.94 1.59
CA SER A 225 -13.74 -6.32 2.86
C SER A 225 -12.63 -6.24 3.92
N SER A 226 -11.53 -6.97 3.73
CA SER A 226 -10.37 -6.93 4.65
C SER A 226 -9.49 -5.72 4.36
N GLU A 227 -9.06 -5.05 5.41
CA GLU A 227 -8.20 -3.88 5.26
C GLU A 227 -6.74 -4.29 5.05
N VAL A 228 -6.12 -3.70 4.03
CA VAL A 228 -4.71 -3.89 3.67
C VAL A 228 -4.06 -2.53 3.43
N THR A 229 -2.73 -2.46 3.49
CA THR A 229 -2.00 -1.27 3.04
C THR A 229 -1.85 -1.28 1.51
N LEU A 230 -1.61 -0.11 0.94
CA LEU A 230 -1.42 0.00 -0.51
C LEU A 230 -0.15 -0.75 -0.96
N ILE A 231 0.93 -0.70 -0.16
CA ILE A 231 2.18 -1.41 -0.47
C ILE A 231 2.00 -2.92 -0.43
N GLU A 232 1.26 -3.48 0.54
CA GLU A 232 0.92 -4.91 0.61
C GLU A 232 0.13 -5.34 -0.63
N LEU A 233 -0.91 -4.59 -1.01
CA LEU A 233 -1.71 -4.91 -2.17
C LEU A 233 -0.90 -4.82 -3.46
N ALA A 234 -0.09 -3.77 -3.63
CA ALA A 234 0.77 -3.61 -4.80
C ALA A 234 1.82 -4.74 -4.89
N SER A 235 2.41 -5.14 -3.76
CA SER A 235 3.32 -6.29 -3.69
C SER A 235 2.63 -7.59 -4.09
N ALA A 236 1.41 -7.84 -3.62
CA ALA A 236 0.63 -9.03 -3.97
C ALA A 236 0.30 -9.11 -5.48
N TYR A 237 0.38 -7.99 -6.19
CA TYR A 237 0.19 -7.95 -7.65
C TYR A 237 1.47 -8.22 -8.44
N THR A 238 2.67 -8.08 -7.85
CA THR A 238 3.93 -8.28 -8.58
C THR A 238 4.06 -9.66 -9.20
N PRO A 239 3.61 -10.78 -8.59
CA PRO A 239 3.71 -12.09 -9.21
C PRO A 239 2.97 -12.24 -10.54
N PHE A 240 1.88 -11.49 -10.75
CA PHE A 240 1.13 -11.54 -12.02
C PHE A 240 1.93 -10.96 -13.19
N GLY A 241 2.87 -10.05 -12.92
CA GLY A 241 3.76 -9.44 -13.92
C GLY A 241 5.21 -9.92 -13.84
N ASN A 242 5.54 -10.84 -12.92
CA ASN A 242 6.90 -11.32 -12.64
C ASN A 242 6.99 -12.86 -12.71
N GLU A 243 6.39 -13.45 -13.75
CA GLU A 243 6.44 -14.89 -14.00
C GLU A 243 6.02 -15.75 -12.79
N GLY A 244 5.10 -15.25 -11.97
CA GLY A 244 4.62 -15.91 -10.76
C GLY A 244 5.54 -15.81 -9.56
N ARG A 245 6.55 -14.93 -9.61
CA ARG A 245 7.52 -14.75 -8.52
C ARG A 245 7.17 -13.56 -7.65
N ARG A 246 7.01 -13.80 -6.34
CA ARG A 246 6.87 -12.76 -5.33
C ARG A 246 8.23 -12.20 -4.96
N THR A 247 8.27 -10.89 -4.75
CA THR A 247 9.42 -10.15 -4.22
C THR A 247 8.95 -9.21 -3.11
N GLU A 248 9.78 -9.04 -2.08
CA GLU A 248 9.49 -8.06 -1.03
C GLU A 248 9.74 -6.64 -1.56
N PRO A 249 8.85 -5.66 -1.27
CA PRO A 249 9.10 -4.27 -1.62
C PRO A 249 10.34 -3.73 -0.92
N TYR A 250 11.23 -3.09 -1.67
CA TYR A 250 12.43 -2.47 -1.12
C TYR A 250 12.68 -1.09 -1.71
N GLY A 251 13.32 -0.24 -0.90
CA GLY A 251 13.68 1.12 -1.31
C GLY A 251 15.17 1.40 -1.23
N ILE A 252 15.95 0.55 -0.56
CA ILE A 252 17.39 0.71 -0.35
C ILE A 252 18.14 -0.30 -1.23
N THR A 253 19.03 0.19 -2.10
CA THR A 253 19.92 -0.67 -2.89
C THR A 253 21.25 -0.93 -2.20
N SER A 254 21.83 0.11 -1.55
CA SER A 254 23.00 -0.04 -0.69
C SER A 254 23.08 1.09 0.33
N ILE A 255 23.85 0.87 1.39
CA ILE A 255 24.22 1.87 2.39
C ILE A 255 25.75 1.82 2.53
N GLU A 256 26.40 2.98 2.47
CA GLU A 256 27.84 3.13 2.60
C GLU A 256 28.16 4.07 3.77
N ALA A 257 29.23 3.78 4.48
CA ALA A 257 29.81 4.70 5.46
C ALA A 257 30.53 5.87 4.77
N GLU A 258 30.87 6.92 5.50
CA GLU A 258 31.57 8.10 4.97
C GLU A 258 32.93 7.77 4.34
N ASN A 259 33.61 6.72 4.82
CA ASN A 259 34.86 6.22 4.27
C ASN A 259 34.72 5.34 3.03
N GLY A 260 33.47 5.11 2.56
CA GLY A 260 33.18 4.30 1.37
C GLY A 260 32.95 2.81 1.66
N ASP A 261 33.04 2.36 2.90
CA ASP A 261 32.76 0.96 3.24
C ASP A 261 31.27 0.64 3.06
N THR A 262 30.98 -0.48 2.41
CA THR A 262 29.58 -0.94 2.26
C THR A 262 29.09 -1.53 3.57
N LEU A 263 28.08 -0.87 4.19
CA LEU A 263 27.43 -1.32 5.41
C LEU A 263 26.25 -2.28 5.13
N TYR A 264 25.57 -2.05 4.02
CA TYR A 264 24.44 -2.86 3.58
C TYR A 264 24.37 -2.89 2.06
N ARG A 265 24.01 -4.02 1.50
CA ARG A 265 23.66 -4.18 0.08
C ARG A 265 22.44 -5.05 -0.04
N HIS A 266 21.43 -4.55 -0.75
CA HIS A 266 20.23 -5.33 -1.03
C HIS A 266 20.58 -6.52 -1.95
N VAL A 267 20.12 -7.70 -1.55
CA VAL A 267 20.20 -8.91 -2.37
C VAL A 267 18.76 -9.26 -2.77
N PRO A 268 18.41 -9.15 -4.05
CA PRO A 268 17.09 -9.50 -4.50
C PRO A 268 16.75 -10.96 -4.16
N ALA A 269 15.68 -11.15 -3.41
CA ALA A 269 15.14 -12.47 -3.13
C ALA A 269 13.76 -12.56 -3.78
N SER A 270 13.48 -13.70 -4.41
CA SER A 270 12.18 -13.95 -5.01
C SER A 270 11.75 -15.39 -4.80
N GLU A 271 10.49 -15.57 -4.52
CA GLU A 271 9.86 -16.86 -4.28
C GLU A 271 8.85 -17.19 -5.39
N GLN A 272 8.83 -18.43 -5.88
CA GLN A 272 7.80 -18.87 -6.84
C GLN A 272 6.50 -19.11 -6.08
N VAL A 273 5.52 -18.24 -6.27
CA VAL A 273 4.23 -18.28 -5.55
C VAL A 273 3.03 -18.58 -6.47
N ILE A 274 3.18 -18.37 -7.78
CA ILE A 274 2.20 -18.80 -8.80
C ILE A 274 2.92 -19.75 -9.75
N LYS A 275 2.32 -20.88 -10.09
CA LYS A 275 2.89 -21.79 -11.06
C LYS A 275 2.99 -21.13 -12.43
N ARG A 276 4.08 -21.39 -13.13
CA ARG A 276 4.28 -21.02 -14.53
C ARG A 276 3.58 -22.07 -15.40
N GLU A 277 2.41 -21.77 -15.94
CA GLU A 277 1.71 -22.61 -16.94
C GLU A 277 1.23 -21.72 -18.07
#